data_b65745943805be588ec836a2373196d7
#
_entry.id   b65745943805be588ec836a2373196d7
#
_cell.length_a   1.000
_cell.length_b   1.000
_cell.length_c   1.000
_cell.angle_alpha   90.00
_cell.angle_beta   90.00
_cell.angle_gamma   90.00
#
_symmetry.space_group_name_H-M   'P 1'
#
loop_
_entity.id
_entity.type
_entity.pdbx_description
1 polymer ?
#
loop_
_entity_poly.entity_id
_entity_poly.type
_entity_poly.pdbx_seq_one_letter_code
_entity_poly.pdbx_strand_id
1 'polypeptide(L)'
;HIALPDFSAGAMENWGLVTYREVYLLVDDNSTVKSRQNVALVIAHELAHQWFGNLVTMKWWDDLWLNESFANMMEYVSVDVIEPSWNIFEDFQTAGLPLALQRDATDGVQSVHVEVKHPDEINTLFDPAIVYAKGSRLMHMLRRWLGDDDFRAGLKIYFEKHQYGNTIGRDLWDALSEASGKDVAAFMDAWLEQPGYPVVTAEVVDDTLVLSQKQFFIGEAVDKNRIWPIPLNSNWQGLPETLTEARLEIPNYSQLAMQNEGALRLNTENTAHYITNYKGELLNAVLEQLIELDTVSKLQVIQERRLLAESGEISYAELVPLLTKLADETSYLVAEAISQVVEGLDVFLTEGSQAQAQFKALVSHLMQKNYDRLGFEPQADESDEDEMVRQNTISLMLYADNEDAVTKAETIFHQYKDN
;
A
#
# COMPACT_ATOMS: atom_id res chain seq x y z
N HIS A 1 -21.20 19.92 6.29
CA HIS A 1 -19.78 20.02 5.98
C HIS A 1 -19.36 21.48 5.98
N ILE A 2 -18.22 21.81 6.57
CA ILE A 2 -17.69 23.18 6.62
C ILE A 2 -16.16 23.16 6.45
N ALA A 3 -15.65 24.01 5.56
CA ALA A 3 -14.23 24.23 5.37
C ALA A 3 -13.73 25.27 6.38
N LEU A 4 -12.58 25.01 6.98
CA LEU A 4 -11.93 25.89 7.96
C LEU A 4 -10.56 26.32 7.43
N PRO A 5 -10.25 27.63 7.43
CA PRO A 5 -8.97 28.14 6.94
C PRO A 5 -7.79 27.79 7.87
N ASP A 6 -8.06 27.51 9.13
CA ASP A 6 -7.07 27.13 10.13
C ASP A 6 -7.61 25.97 10.98
N PHE A 7 -7.10 24.77 10.72
CA PHE A 7 -7.52 23.54 11.38
C PHE A 7 -6.33 22.58 11.49
N SER A 8 -6.04 22.09 12.70
CA SER A 8 -4.85 21.28 12.97
C SER A 8 -4.94 19.86 12.40
N ALA A 9 -6.14 19.23 12.45
CA ALA A 9 -6.41 17.95 11.82
C ALA A 9 -6.71 18.09 10.32
N GLY A 10 -6.80 17.01 9.57
CA GLY A 10 -7.29 17.00 8.19
C GLY A 10 -8.78 17.31 8.14
N ALA A 11 -9.55 16.58 8.92
CA ALA A 11 -10.98 16.75 9.12
C ALA A 11 -11.39 16.20 10.50
N MET A 12 -12.70 16.29 10.83
CA MET A 12 -13.28 15.77 12.06
C MET A 12 -14.76 15.46 11.87
N GLU A 13 -15.16 14.26 12.26
CA GLU A 13 -16.46 13.65 12.03
C GLU A 13 -17.59 14.12 12.95
N ASN A 14 -17.51 15.29 13.56
CA ASN A 14 -18.52 15.77 14.52
C ASN A 14 -19.93 15.55 14.00
N TRP A 15 -20.78 14.89 14.77
CA TRP A 15 -22.16 14.63 14.41
C TRP A 15 -22.93 15.91 14.14
N GLY A 16 -23.45 16.05 12.92
CA GLY A 16 -24.22 17.23 12.48
C GLY A 16 -23.38 18.40 12.00
N LEU A 17 -22.05 18.40 12.19
CA LEU A 17 -21.15 19.46 11.73
C LEU A 17 -19.75 18.93 11.43
N VAL A 18 -19.59 18.21 10.33
CA VAL A 18 -18.27 17.70 9.89
C VAL A 18 -17.41 18.87 9.43
N THR A 19 -16.20 18.98 9.97
CA THR A 19 -15.24 20.06 9.70
C THR A 19 -14.05 19.56 8.91
N TYR A 20 -13.49 20.41 8.03
CA TYR A 20 -12.40 20.08 7.13
C TYR A 20 -11.40 21.22 7.03
N ARG A 21 -10.12 20.93 6.82
CA ARG A 21 -9.24 21.92 6.16
C ARG A 21 -9.79 22.26 4.79
N GLU A 22 -9.59 23.51 4.35
CA GLU A 22 -10.02 23.95 3.02
C GLU A 22 -9.52 23.04 1.90
N VAL A 23 -8.26 22.59 1.96
CA VAL A 23 -7.65 21.71 0.94
C VAL A 23 -8.29 20.32 0.83
N TYR A 24 -9.07 19.91 1.83
CA TYR A 24 -9.78 18.62 1.85
C TYR A 24 -11.29 18.75 1.63
N LEU A 25 -11.78 19.93 1.28
CA LEU A 25 -13.19 20.13 0.94
C LEU A 25 -13.40 20.98 -0.31
N LEU A 26 -12.50 21.92 -0.60
CA LEU A 26 -12.68 22.88 -1.68
C LEU A 26 -11.87 22.51 -2.90
N VAL A 27 -12.55 22.52 -4.06
CA VAL A 27 -11.94 22.33 -5.40
C VAL A 27 -12.43 23.39 -6.34
N ASP A 28 -11.65 23.71 -7.36
CA ASP A 28 -12.00 24.61 -8.46
C ASP A 28 -11.60 23.98 -9.82
N ASP A 29 -11.78 24.75 -10.89
CA ASP A 29 -11.48 24.29 -12.25
C ASP A 29 -9.97 24.05 -12.50
N ASN A 30 -9.10 24.59 -11.65
CA ASN A 30 -7.66 24.42 -11.74
C ASN A 30 -7.12 23.33 -10.79
N SER A 31 -7.99 22.71 -10.01
CA SER A 31 -7.60 21.66 -9.08
C SER A 31 -7.14 20.40 -9.83
N THR A 32 -5.97 19.87 -9.45
CA THR A 32 -5.43 18.64 -10.05
C THR A 32 -6.33 17.44 -9.75
N VAL A 33 -6.18 16.38 -10.56
CA VAL A 33 -6.86 15.10 -10.31
C VAL A 33 -6.58 14.61 -8.88
N LYS A 34 -5.32 14.62 -8.46
CA LYS A 34 -4.93 14.20 -7.11
C LYS A 34 -5.58 15.01 -6.00
N SER A 35 -5.75 16.32 -6.20
CA SER A 35 -6.47 17.17 -5.24
C SER A 35 -7.94 16.75 -5.15
N ARG A 36 -8.61 16.49 -6.28
CA ARG A 36 -10.00 16.01 -6.31
C ARG A 36 -10.15 14.63 -5.67
N GLN A 37 -9.22 13.71 -5.93
CA GLN A 37 -9.19 12.40 -5.28
C GLN A 37 -9.06 12.53 -3.76
N ASN A 38 -8.13 13.36 -3.27
CA ASN A 38 -7.93 13.59 -1.85
C ASN A 38 -9.18 14.17 -1.17
N VAL A 39 -9.87 15.12 -1.81
CA VAL A 39 -11.15 15.66 -1.29
C VAL A 39 -12.20 14.57 -1.21
N ALA A 40 -12.35 13.75 -2.25
CA ALA A 40 -13.31 12.64 -2.25
C ALA A 40 -13.01 11.61 -1.16
N LEU A 41 -11.74 11.22 -0.99
CA LEU A 41 -11.30 10.28 0.05
C LEU A 41 -11.61 10.83 1.44
N VAL A 42 -11.21 12.08 1.76
CA VAL A 42 -11.44 12.64 3.09
C VAL A 42 -12.94 12.80 3.38
N ILE A 43 -13.76 13.20 2.40
CA ILE A 43 -15.22 13.25 2.59
C ILE A 43 -15.78 11.85 2.86
N ALA A 44 -15.33 10.82 2.14
CA ALA A 44 -15.78 9.44 2.33
C ALA A 44 -15.33 8.90 3.70
N HIS A 45 -14.13 9.26 4.17
CA HIS A 45 -13.62 8.96 5.49
C HIS A 45 -14.54 9.49 6.59
N GLU A 46 -14.83 10.80 6.57
CA GLU A 46 -15.69 11.44 7.56
C GLU A 46 -17.14 10.92 7.53
N LEU A 47 -17.62 10.51 6.36
CA LEU A 47 -18.93 9.87 6.24
C LEU A 47 -18.90 8.42 6.81
N ALA A 48 -17.83 7.67 6.63
CA ALA A 48 -17.69 6.34 7.20
C ALA A 48 -17.69 6.37 8.73
N HIS A 49 -17.12 7.39 9.33
CA HIS A 49 -17.15 7.62 10.76
C HIS A 49 -18.56 7.75 11.35
N GLN A 50 -19.58 8.09 10.53
CA GLN A 50 -20.96 8.15 11.03
C GLN A 50 -21.44 6.79 11.56
N TRP A 51 -20.83 5.69 11.10
CA TRP A 51 -21.02 4.33 11.62
C TRP A 51 -19.85 3.92 12.53
N PHE A 52 -18.63 4.02 12.04
CA PHE A 52 -17.39 3.59 12.71
C PHE A 52 -16.81 4.76 13.50
N GLY A 53 -17.25 4.94 14.73
CA GLY A 53 -16.86 6.03 15.62
C GLY A 53 -18.05 6.79 16.21
N ASN A 54 -19.06 7.11 15.41
CA ASN A 54 -20.21 7.89 15.84
C ASN A 54 -21.38 7.00 16.31
N LEU A 55 -21.90 6.11 15.44
CA LEU A 55 -23.00 5.21 15.81
C LEU A 55 -22.55 4.19 16.87
N VAL A 56 -21.35 3.63 16.68
CA VAL A 56 -20.67 2.77 17.64
C VAL A 56 -19.29 3.36 17.88
N THR A 57 -18.97 3.68 19.13
CA THR A 57 -17.71 4.32 19.51
C THR A 57 -16.84 3.32 20.26
N MET A 58 -15.54 3.33 20.07
CA MET A 58 -14.60 2.57 20.90
C MET A 58 -14.82 2.88 22.38
N LYS A 59 -14.61 1.90 23.24
CA LYS A 59 -14.75 2.05 24.69
C LYS A 59 -13.63 2.90 25.31
N TRP A 60 -12.41 2.75 24.77
CA TRP A 60 -11.25 3.53 25.14
C TRP A 60 -10.29 3.64 23.93
N TRP A 61 -9.31 4.49 24.04
CA TRP A 61 -8.36 4.82 22.99
C TRP A 61 -7.45 3.66 22.54
N ASP A 62 -7.38 2.58 23.34
CA ASP A 62 -6.65 1.35 22.95
C ASP A 62 -7.15 0.79 21.61
N ASP A 63 -8.44 0.95 21.35
CA ASP A 63 -9.13 0.48 20.16
C ASP A 63 -9.43 1.62 19.14
N LEU A 64 -8.59 2.66 19.07
CA LEU A 64 -8.75 3.75 18.09
C LEU A 64 -8.91 3.26 16.65
N TRP A 65 -8.33 2.11 16.34
CA TRP A 65 -8.44 1.45 15.05
C TRP A 65 -9.88 1.07 14.66
N LEU A 66 -10.77 0.83 15.63
CA LEU A 66 -12.21 0.59 15.36
C LEU A 66 -12.88 1.79 14.67
N ASN A 67 -12.37 3.00 14.90
CA ASN A 67 -12.80 4.21 14.24
C ASN A 67 -11.96 4.44 12.98
N GLU A 68 -10.68 4.71 13.14
CA GLU A 68 -9.81 5.25 12.09
C GLU A 68 -9.45 4.24 11.00
N SER A 69 -9.09 3.01 11.38
CA SER A 69 -8.71 2.00 10.39
C SER A 69 -9.88 1.59 9.49
N PHE A 70 -11.09 1.55 10.07
CA PHE A 70 -12.30 1.30 9.29
C PHE A 70 -12.64 2.45 8.37
N ALA A 71 -12.63 3.68 8.88
CA ALA A 71 -12.90 4.87 8.05
C ALA A 71 -11.91 4.95 6.90
N ASN A 72 -10.62 4.72 7.15
CA ASN A 72 -9.58 4.74 6.13
C ASN A 72 -9.71 3.61 5.10
N MET A 73 -10.18 2.40 5.48
CA MET A 73 -10.51 1.37 4.50
C MET A 73 -11.75 1.76 3.68
N MET A 74 -12.78 2.26 4.32
CA MET A 74 -14.06 2.55 3.69
C MET A 74 -14.00 3.74 2.74
N GLU A 75 -13.08 4.69 2.94
CA GLU A 75 -12.88 5.79 2.00
C GLU A 75 -12.48 5.27 0.63
N TYR A 76 -11.50 4.36 0.55
CA TYR A 76 -11.07 3.74 -0.72
C TYR A 76 -12.18 2.88 -1.33
N VAL A 77 -12.81 2.01 -0.52
CA VAL A 77 -13.90 1.16 -1.00
C VAL A 77 -15.06 1.98 -1.56
N SER A 78 -15.39 3.11 -0.92
CA SER A 78 -16.52 3.96 -1.33
C SER A 78 -16.20 4.75 -2.60
N VAL A 79 -15.01 5.36 -2.67
CA VAL A 79 -14.63 6.17 -3.84
C VAL A 79 -14.41 5.31 -5.06
N ASP A 80 -13.86 4.10 -4.93
CA ASP A 80 -13.70 3.14 -6.03
C ASP A 80 -15.06 2.76 -6.67
N VAL A 81 -16.11 2.62 -5.86
CA VAL A 81 -17.47 2.35 -6.36
C VAL A 81 -18.12 3.58 -7.00
N ILE A 82 -17.85 4.78 -6.47
CA ILE A 82 -18.48 6.04 -6.95
C ILE A 82 -17.82 6.53 -8.23
N GLU A 83 -16.49 6.45 -8.30
CA GLU A 83 -15.68 6.90 -9.45
C GLU A 83 -14.67 5.81 -9.86
N PRO A 84 -15.14 4.74 -10.51
CA PRO A 84 -14.29 3.59 -10.89
C PRO A 84 -13.14 3.96 -11.83
N SER A 85 -13.28 5.07 -12.59
CA SER A 85 -12.26 5.53 -13.54
C SER A 85 -10.97 5.97 -12.87
N TRP A 86 -11.01 6.26 -11.57
CA TRP A 86 -9.83 6.67 -10.80
C TRP A 86 -8.98 5.49 -10.32
N ASN A 87 -9.48 4.25 -10.34
CA ASN A 87 -8.79 3.09 -9.78
C ASN A 87 -8.24 3.37 -8.36
N ILE A 88 -9.01 4.14 -7.56
CA ILE A 88 -8.51 4.75 -6.31
C ILE A 88 -8.08 3.72 -5.27
N PHE A 89 -8.71 2.54 -5.28
CA PHE A 89 -8.32 1.47 -4.36
C PHE A 89 -6.95 0.90 -4.72
N GLU A 90 -6.61 0.81 -6.02
CA GLU A 90 -5.28 0.44 -6.48
C GLU A 90 -4.24 1.53 -6.14
N ASP A 91 -4.62 2.82 -6.15
CA ASP A 91 -3.76 3.93 -5.73
C ASP A 91 -3.26 3.76 -4.27
N PHE A 92 -3.99 3.09 -3.40
CA PHE A 92 -3.52 2.72 -2.06
C PHE A 92 -2.21 1.91 -2.10
N GLN A 93 -1.97 1.17 -3.17
CA GLN A 93 -0.76 0.36 -3.37
C GLN A 93 0.51 1.24 -3.49
N THR A 94 0.38 2.50 -3.92
CA THR A 94 1.53 3.42 -4.04
C THR A 94 1.59 4.47 -2.94
N ALA A 95 0.49 4.79 -2.30
CA ALA A 95 0.41 5.79 -1.25
C ALA A 95 0.41 5.16 0.16
N GLY A 96 -0.68 4.53 0.56
CA GLY A 96 -0.86 4.02 1.92
C GLY A 96 0.02 2.80 2.23
N LEU A 97 0.10 1.84 1.30
CA LEU A 97 0.84 0.61 1.51
C LEU A 97 2.36 0.82 1.72
N PRO A 98 3.07 1.58 0.88
CA PRO A 98 4.50 1.84 1.11
C PRO A 98 4.76 2.54 2.44
N LEU A 99 3.90 3.51 2.80
CA LEU A 99 3.97 4.20 4.10
C LEU A 99 3.86 3.22 5.26
N ALA A 100 2.85 2.32 5.22
CA ALA A 100 2.66 1.30 6.23
C ALA A 100 3.84 0.33 6.33
N LEU A 101 4.27 -0.26 5.21
CA LEU A 101 5.34 -1.25 5.19
C LEU A 101 6.69 -0.67 5.63
N GLN A 102 7.01 0.55 5.23
CA GLN A 102 8.27 1.19 5.61
C GLN A 102 8.33 1.56 7.08
N ARG A 103 7.25 2.15 7.61
CA ARG A 103 7.15 2.52 9.03
C ARG A 103 7.15 1.29 9.93
N ASP A 104 6.36 0.30 9.57
CA ASP A 104 6.16 -0.92 10.37
C ASP A 104 7.36 -1.90 10.33
N ALA A 105 8.33 -1.68 9.41
CA ALA A 105 9.59 -2.41 9.35
C ALA A 105 10.66 -1.89 10.34
N THR A 106 10.41 -0.81 11.08
CA THR A 106 11.39 -0.22 12.01
C THR A 106 11.27 -0.83 13.40
N ASP A 107 12.41 -1.13 14.06
CA ASP A 107 12.36 -1.59 15.46
C ASP A 107 11.82 -0.48 16.38
N GLY A 108 11.02 -0.87 17.37
CA GLY A 108 10.37 0.05 18.29
C GLY A 108 9.10 0.72 17.76
N VAL A 109 8.62 0.37 16.56
CA VAL A 109 7.30 0.82 16.10
C VAL A 109 6.19 0.28 17.01
N GLN A 110 5.12 1.06 17.17
CA GLN A 110 3.94 0.64 17.93
C GLN A 110 3.08 -0.37 17.14
N SER A 111 2.30 -1.18 17.86
CA SER A 111 1.23 -2.00 17.29
C SER A 111 0.02 -1.14 16.91
N VAL A 112 -0.94 -1.72 16.20
CA VAL A 112 -2.21 -1.02 15.89
C VAL A 112 -3.07 -0.89 17.14
N HIS A 113 -3.15 -1.95 17.96
CA HIS A 113 -3.75 -1.92 19.28
C HIS A 113 -2.67 -1.57 20.32
N VAL A 114 -2.83 -0.46 21.03
CA VAL A 114 -1.86 0.07 22.00
C VAL A 114 -2.56 0.37 23.31
N GLU A 115 -2.09 -0.21 24.42
CA GLU A 115 -2.61 0.09 25.75
C GLU A 115 -2.36 1.58 26.08
N VAL A 116 -3.42 2.34 26.35
CA VAL A 116 -3.37 3.78 26.68
C VAL A 116 -3.71 3.99 28.15
N LYS A 117 -2.74 4.45 28.91
CA LYS A 117 -2.87 4.67 30.37
C LYS A 117 -3.11 6.12 30.74
N HIS A 118 -2.70 7.05 29.92
CA HIS A 118 -2.80 8.48 30.21
C HIS A 118 -3.26 9.28 28.97
N PRO A 119 -4.10 10.31 29.14
CA PRO A 119 -4.57 11.14 28.02
C PRO A 119 -3.45 11.80 27.19
N ASP A 120 -2.29 12.08 27.75
CA ASP A 120 -1.16 12.68 27.04
C ASP A 120 -0.57 11.74 25.95
N GLU A 121 -0.86 10.45 26.02
CA GLU A 121 -0.43 9.43 25.07
C GLU A 121 -1.30 9.45 23.78
N ILE A 122 -2.54 9.96 23.86
CA ILE A 122 -3.55 9.85 22.79
C ILE A 122 -3.05 10.42 21.46
N ASN A 123 -2.44 11.61 21.47
CA ASN A 123 -1.98 12.25 20.24
C ASN A 123 -0.95 11.43 19.47
N THR A 124 -0.20 10.55 20.13
CA THR A 124 0.81 9.69 19.51
C THR A 124 0.20 8.49 18.76
N LEU A 125 -1.07 8.18 19.02
CA LEU A 125 -1.78 7.08 18.37
C LEU A 125 -2.18 7.41 16.92
N PHE A 126 -2.36 8.68 16.59
CA PHE A 126 -2.74 9.14 15.26
C PHE A 126 -1.55 9.12 14.29
N ASP A 127 -0.86 7.98 14.21
CA ASP A 127 0.23 7.73 13.26
C ASP A 127 -0.35 7.34 11.89
N PRO A 128 -0.16 8.15 10.83
CA PRO A 128 -0.71 7.87 9.51
C PRO A 128 -0.31 6.50 8.95
N ALA A 129 0.88 6.01 9.30
CA ALA A 129 1.38 4.73 8.82
C ALA A 129 0.77 3.53 9.55
N ILE A 130 0.46 3.67 10.85
CA ILE A 130 0.07 2.53 11.69
C ILE A 130 -1.45 2.45 11.86
N VAL A 131 -2.09 3.41 12.55
CA VAL A 131 -3.53 3.30 12.81
C VAL A 131 -4.36 3.51 11.54
N TYR A 132 -3.88 4.33 10.59
CA TYR A 132 -4.56 4.54 9.31
C TYR A 132 -4.12 3.50 8.27
N ALA A 133 -2.94 3.59 7.70
CA ALA A 133 -2.54 2.79 6.54
C ALA A 133 -2.39 1.29 6.85
N LYS A 134 -1.64 0.89 7.89
CA LYS A 134 -1.56 -0.53 8.31
C LYS A 134 -2.93 -1.02 8.77
N GLY A 135 -3.60 -0.24 9.62
CA GLY A 135 -4.91 -0.63 10.17
C GLY A 135 -5.94 -0.87 9.07
N SER A 136 -6.06 0.04 8.09
CA SER A 136 -6.98 -0.13 6.95
C SER A 136 -6.62 -1.34 6.09
N ARG A 137 -5.31 -1.59 5.87
CA ARG A 137 -4.85 -2.78 5.16
C ARG A 137 -5.21 -4.08 5.88
N LEU A 138 -5.10 -4.10 7.22
CA LEU A 138 -5.52 -5.26 8.02
C LEU A 138 -7.04 -5.48 7.93
N MET A 139 -7.84 -4.42 7.94
CA MET A 139 -9.30 -4.52 7.75
C MET A 139 -9.64 -5.00 6.34
N HIS A 140 -8.92 -4.54 5.32
CA HIS A 140 -9.09 -5.03 3.96
C HIS A 140 -8.67 -6.51 3.82
N MET A 141 -7.55 -6.91 4.43
CA MET A 141 -7.11 -8.29 4.51
C MET A 141 -8.18 -9.19 5.16
N LEU A 142 -8.75 -8.74 6.27
CA LEU A 142 -9.84 -9.43 6.95
C LEU A 142 -11.08 -9.56 6.06
N ARG A 143 -11.49 -8.48 5.40
CA ARG A 143 -12.61 -8.48 4.45
C ARG A 143 -12.38 -9.50 3.32
N ARG A 144 -11.18 -9.56 2.75
CA ARG A 144 -10.83 -10.53 1.68
C ARG A 144 -10.79 -11.96 2.19
N TRP A 145 -10.31 -12.19 3.41
CA TRP A 145 -10.27 -13.52 4.03
C TRP A 145 -11.65 -14.07 4.39
N LEU A 146 -12.58 -13.20 4.81
CA LEU A 146 -13.96 -13.58 5.12
C LEU A 146 -14.84 -13.69 3.87
N GLY A 147 -14.60 -12.84 2.87
CA GLY A 147 -15.47 -12.55 1.75
C GLY A 147 -16.47 -11.44 2.07
N ASP A 148 -16.92 -10.73 1.03
CA ASP A 148 -17.75 -9.52 1.18
C ASP A 148 -19.12 -9.78 1.84
N ASP A 149 -19.73 -10.93 1.57
CA ASP A 149 -21.06 -11.24 2.12
C ASP A 149 -20.99 -11.50 3.62
N ASP A 150 -20.04 -12.32 4.09
CA ASP A 150 -19.87 -12.61 5.51
C ASP A 150 -19.36 -11.39 6.28
N PHE A 151 -18.45 -10.62 5.69
CA PHE A 151 -17.97 -9.38 6.27
C PHE A 151 -19.12 -8.39 6.48
N ARG A 152 -19.95 -8.18 5.46
CA ARG A 152 -21.13 -7.30 5.54
C ARG A 152 -22.16 -7.81 6.55
N ALA A 153 -22.43 -9.12 6.58
CA ALA A 153 -23.36 -9.71 7.54
C ALA A 153 -22.86 -9.53 8.97
N GLY A 154 -21.56 -9.73 9.24
CA GLY A 154 -20.97 -9.50 10.55
C GLY A 154 -21.02 -8.05 11.00
N LEU A 155 -20.72 -7.10 10.10
CA LEU A 155 -20.87 -5.67 10.40
C LEU A 155 -22.33 -5.31 10.74
N LYS A 156 -23.32 -5.90 10.04
CA LYS A 156 -24.72 -5.69 10.36
C LYS A 156 -25.05 -6.18 11.77
N ILE A 157 -24.59 -7.37 12.16
CA ILE A 157 -24.75 -7.91 13.52
C ILE A 157 -24.09 -6.96 14.55
N TYR A 158 -22.88 -6.50 14.27
CA TYR A 158 -22.14 -5.59 15.15
C TYR A 158 -22.90 -4.28 15.40
N PHE A 159 -23.38 -3.60 14.33
CA PHE A 159 -24.12 -2.36 14.48
C PHE A 159 -25.49 -2.56 15.15
N GLU A 160 -26.23 -3.63 14.82
CA GLU A 160 -27.51 -3.92 15.46
C GLU A 160 -27.38 -4.15 16.97
N LYS A 161 -26.28 -4.80 17.41
CA LYS A 161 -26.04 -5.08 18.82
C LYS A 161 -25.53 -3.86 19.62
N HIS A 162 -24.73 -3.00 18.97
CA HIS A 162 -23.92 -2.01 19.69
C HIS A 162 -24.23 -0.55 19.35
N GLN A 163 -25.21 -0.26 18.48
CA GLN A 163 -25.59 1.11 18.13
C GLN A 163 -25.87 1.97 19.36
N TYR A 164 -25.37 3.20 19.32
CA TYR A 164 -25.40 4.17 20.41
C TYR A 164 -24.68 3.73 21.68
N GLY A 165 -23.75 2.81 21.55
CA GLY A 165 -22.94 2.26 22.63
C GLY A 165 -21.44 2.31 22.34
N ASN A 166 -20.69 1.65 23.22
CA ASN A 166 -19.22 1.55 23.14
C ASN A 166 -18.79 0.10 23.04
N THR A 167 -17.72 -0.15 22.29
CA THR A 167 -17.19 -1.49 22.03
C THR A 167 -15.68 -1.56 22.20
N ILE A 168 -15.20 -2.79 22.32
CA ILE A 168 -13.79 -3.18 22.18
C ILE A 168 -13.63 -4.07 20.96
N GLY A 169 -12.39 -4.30 20.51
CA GLY A 169 -12.12 -5.11 19.33
C GLY A 169 -12.78 -6.49 19.35
N ARG A 170 -12.88 -7.12 20.53
CA ARG A 170 -13.53 -8.42 20.69
C ARG A 170 -15.00 -8.44 20.28
N ASP A 171 -15.74 -7.38 20.55
CA ASP A 171 -17.16 -7.27 20.15
C ASP A 171 -17.34 -7.33 18.65
N LEU A 172 -16.42 -6.76 17.89
CA LEU A 172 -16.39 -6.85 16.43
C LEU A 172 -16.01 -8.26 15.97
N TRP A 173 -14.97 -8.86 16.56
CA TRP A 173 -14.56 -10.23 16.21
C TRP A 173 -15.65 -11.24 16.46
N ASP A 174 -16.38 -11.13 17.55
CA ASP A 174 -17.51 -12.02 17.86
C ASP A 174 -18.62 -11.90 16.84
N ALA A 175 -18.96 -10.70 16.36
CA ALA A 175 -19.98 -10.48 15.34
C ALA A 175 -19.56 -11.03 13.96
N LEU A 176 -18.29 -10.81 13.56
CA LEU A 176 -17.76 -11.35 12.31
C LEU A 176 -17.62 -12.88 12.35
N SER A 177 -17.24 -13.43 13.51
CA SER A 177 -17.18 -14.89 13.71
C SER A 177 -18.56 -15.53 13.66
N GLU A 178 -19.59 -14.88 14.24
CA GLU A 178 -20.99 -15.34 14.16
C GLU A 178 -21.48 -15.42 12.71
N ALA A 179 -21.13 -14.44 11.88
CA ALA A 179 -21.54 -14.40 10.48
C ALA A 179 -20.81 -15.41 9.61
N SER A 180 -19.49 -15.55 9.78
CA SER A 180 -18.64 -16.34 8.88
C SER A 180 -18.39 -17.78 9.33
N GLY A 181 -18.61 -18.08 10.61
CA GLY A 181 -18.21 -19.36 11.21
C GLY A 181 -16.71 -19.55 11.38
N LYS A 182 -15.88 -18.52 11.10
CA LYS A 182 -14.42 -18.54 11.28
C LYS A 182 -14.04 -17.94 12.65
N ASP A 183 -12.91 -18.36 13.22
CA ASP A 183 -12.36 -17.74 14.44
C ASP A 183 -11.57 -16.47 14.06
N VAL A 184 -12.29 -15.35 14.00
CA VAL A 184 -11.72 -14.06 13.59
C VAL A 184 -10.72 -13.54 14.60
N ALA A 185 -10.97 -13.74 15.91
CA ALA A 185 -10.04 -13.32 16.95
C ALA A 185 -8.69 -14.04 16.83
N ALA A 186 -8.69 -15.36 16.70
CA ALA A 186 -7.45 -16.13 16.53
C ALA A 186 -6.65 -15.69 15.30
N PHE A 187 -7.33 -15.22 14.25
CA PHE A 187 -6.67 -14.69 13.06
C PHE A 187 -6.15 -13.26 13.26
N MET A 188 -6.95 -12.36 13.85
CA MET A 188 -6.65 -10.91 13.86
C MET A 188 -5.83 -10.43 15.04
N ASP A 189 -5.91 -11.07 16.22
CA ASP A 189 -5.24 -10.59 17.42
C ASP A 189 -3.72 -10.46 17.20
N ALA A 190 -3.09 -11.44 16.53
CA ALA A 190 -1.66 -11.38 16.22
C ALA A 190 -1.28 -10.18 15.32
N TRP A 191 -2.17 -9.76 14.42
CA TRP A 191 -1.94 -8.64 13.51
C TRP A 191 -2.08 -7.28 14.18
N LEU A 192 -3.00 -7.15 15.14
CA LEU A 192 -3.26 -5.90 15.84
C LEU A 192 -2.33 -5.67 17.04
N GLU A 193 -2.00 -6.74 17.77
CA GLU A 193 -1.21 -6.66 19.00
C GLU A 193 0.30 -6.69 18.76
N GLN A 194 0.75 -7.31 17.65
CA GLN A 194 2.17 -7.36 17.33
C GLN A 194 2.56 -6.22 16.38
N PRO A 195 3.56 -5.39 16.74
CA PRO A 195 4.16 -4.46 15.81
C PRO A 195 5.01 -5.21 14.77
N GLY A 196 5.15 -4.62 13.58
CA GLY A 196 5.85 -5.22 12.45
C GLY A 196 4.97 -6.15 11.62
N TYR A 197 5.59 -6.76 10.62
CA TYR A 197 4.95 -7.70 9.70
C TYR A 197 5.98 -8.74 9.22
N PRO A 198 5.50 -9.88 8.68
CA PRO A 198 6.40 -10.93 8.22
C PRO A 198 6.90 -10.72 6.80
N VAL A 199 8.12 -11.21 6.53
CA VAL A 199 8.56 -11.61 5.20
C VAL A 199 8.40 -13.12 5.06
N VAL A 200 7.75 -13.56 3.98
CA VAL A 200 7.66 -14.96 3.60
C VAL A 200 8.74 -15.27 2.58
N THR A 201 9.74 -16.07 2.96
CA THR A 201 10.72 -16.60 2.01
C THR A 201 10.17 -17.84 1.35
N ALA A 202 10.16 -17.84 0.02
CA ALA A 202 9.77 -18.99 -0.80
C ALA A 202 10.98 -19.50 -1.59
N GLU A 203 11.34 -20.75 -1.40
CA GLU A 203 12.48 -21.38 -2.09
C GLU A 203 12.18 -22.85 -2.41
N VAL A 204 12.90 -23.40 -3.39
CA VAL A 204 12.84 -24.82 -3.72
C VAL A 204 14.14 -25.49 -3.29
N VAL A 205 14.04 -26.49 -2.44
CA VAL A 205 15.17 -27.29 -1.96
C VAL A 205 14.88 -28.79 -2.19
N ASP A 206 15.68 -29.46 -2.97
CA ASP A 206 15.54 -30.91 -3.23
C ASP A 206 14.08 -31.32 -3.61
N ASP A 207 13.46 -30.62 -4.58
CA ASP A 207 12.07 -30.83 -5.04
C ASP A 207 11.01 -30.61 -3.95
N THR A 208 11.33 -29.81 -2.94
CA THR A 208 10.41 -29.39 -1.87
C THR A 208 10.25 -27.88 -1.92
N LEU A 209 9.00 -27.38 -2.04
CA LEU A 209 8.71 -25.97 -1.84
C LEU A 209 8.74 -25.68 -0.34
N VAL A 210 9.61 -24.78 0.05
CA VAL A 210 9.78 -24.34 1.44
C VAL A 210 9.28 -22.93 1.57
N LEU A 211 8.28 -22.71 2.43
CA LEU A 211 7.82 -21.41 2.86
C LEU A 211 8.24 -21.17 4.30
N SER A 212 8.90 -20.05 4.58
CA SER A 212 9.28 -19.69 5.94
C SER A 212 8.94 -18.23 6.21
N GLN A 213 8.48 -17.93 7.43
CA GLN A 213 8.21 -16.56 7.85
C GLN A 213 9.15 -16.12 8.96
N LYS A 214 9.53 -14.87 8.94
CA LYS A 214 10.18 -14.14 10.03
C LYS A 214 9.71 -12.71 10.03
N GLN A 215 9.82 -11.98 11.15
CA GLN A 215 9.58 -10.55 11.14
C GLN A 215 10.54 -9.84 10.19
N PHE A 216 10.02 -8.93 9.38
CA PHE A 216 10.81 -8.11 8.47
C PHE A 216 11.28 -6.83 9.17
N PHE A 217 12.53 -6.44 8.94
CA PHE A 217 13.11 -5.21 9.47
C PHE A 217 13.94 -4.47 8.43
N ILE A 218 13.88 -3.14 8.49
CA ILE A 218 14.84 -2.25 7.83
C ILE A 218 15.71 -1.63 8.92
N GLY A 219 17.03 -1.78 8.78
CA GLY A 219 18.01 -1.36 9.78
C GLY A 219 18.29 -2.39 10.88
N GLU A 220 18.99 -1.96 11.93
CA GLU A 220 19.35 -2.83 13.05
C GLU A 220 18.13 -3.15 13.91
N ALA A 221 17.89 -4.41 14.17
CA ALA A 221 16.76 -4.87 14.97
C ALA A 221 17.06 -6.23 15.63
N VAL A 222 16.31 -6.54 16.69
CA VAL A 222 16.35 -7.84 17.36
C VAL A 222 15.09 -8.61 17.03
N ASP A 223 15.24 -9.73 16.30
CA ASP A 223 14.12 -10.62 16.04
C ASP A 223 13.58 -11.21 17.36
N LYS A 224 12.28 -11.01 17.58
CA LYS A 224 11.55 -11.51 18.76
C LYS A 224 10.81 -12.82 18.46
N ASN A 225 11.10 -13.48 17.34
CA ASN A 225 10.45 -14.71 16.87
C ASN A 225 8.92 -14.60 16.80
N ARG A 226 8.41 -13.45 16.37
CA ARG A 226 6.98 -13.25 16.16
C ARG A 226 6.50 -14.04 14.96
N ILE A 227 5.31 -14.62 15.08
CA ILE A 227 4.64 -15.41 14.04
C ILE A 227 3.25 -14.83 13.82
N TRP A 228 2.84 -14.77 12.54
CA TRP A 228 1.52 -14.32 12.13
C TRP A 228 0.77 -15.43 11.39
N PRO A 229 -0.56 -15.51 11.50
CA PRO A 229 -1.38 -16.31 10.60
C PRO A 229 -1.50 -15.58 9.25
N ILE A 230 -0.68 -15.99 8.28
CA ILE A 230 -0.54 -15.29 7.00
C ILE A 230 -1.47 -15.91 5.96
N PRO A 231 -2.49 -15.20 5.43
CA PRO A 231 -3.25 -15.67 4.29
C PRO A 231 -2.35 -15.65 3.05
N LEU A 232 -2.04 -16.83 2.51
CA LEU A 232 -1.06 -16.94 1.42
C LEU A 232 -1.57 -16.34 0.12
N ASN A 233 -2.88 -16.36 -0.13
CA ASN A 233 -3.50 -15.83 -1.34
C ASN A 233 -2.72 -16.22 -2.60
N SER A 234 -2.44 -17.53 -2.74
CA SER A 234 -1.63 -18.06 -3.85
C SER A 234 -2.44 -18.16 -5.15
N ASN A 235 -1.80 -17.90 -6.30
CA ASN A 235 -2.36 -18.24 -7.60
C ASN A 235 -2.30 -19.74 -7.91
N TRP A 236 -1.53 -20.52 -7.16
CA TRP A 236 -1.43 -21.96 -7.30
C TRP A 236 -2.38 -22.69 -6.35
N GLN A 237 -2.99 -23.77 -6.84
CA GLN A 237 -3.71 -24.72 -6.01
C GLN A 237 -2.72 -25.69 -5.33
N GLY A 238 -3.13 -26.26 -4.19
CA GLY A 238 -2.31 -27.22 -3.44
C GLY A 238 -1.47 -26.61 -2.33
N LEU A 239 -1.51 -25.30 -2.14
CA LEU A 239 -0.98 -24.61 -0.97
C LEU A 239 -2.08 -24.46 0.10
N PRO A 240 -1.73 -24.37 1.40
CA PRO A 240 -2.71 -24.05 2.43
C PRO A 240 -3.24 -22.62 2.27
N GLU A 241 -4.46 -22.37 2.73
CA GLU A 241 -5.05 -21.02 2.74
C GLU A 241 -4.22 -20.06 3.62
N THR A 242 -3.75 -20.55 4.76
CA THR A 242 -3.03 -19.76 5.77
C THR A 242 -1.75 -20.44 6.20
N LEU A 243 -0.65 -19.70 6.26
CA LEU A 243 0.62 -20.12 6.88
C LEU A 243 0.62 -19.69 8.35
N THR A 244 0.54 -20.67 9.26
CA THR A 244 0.49 -20.43 10.73
C THR A 244 1.76 -20.82 11.45
N GLU A 245 2.71 -21.44 10.74
CA GLU A 245 3.95 -21.95 11.27
C GLU A 245 5.15 -21.11 10.81
N ALA A 246 6.25 -21.15 11.53
CA ALA A 246 7.49 -20.49 11.12
C ALA A 246 8.05 -21.04 9.80
N ARG A 247 7.80 -22.33 9.53
CA ARG A 247 8.29 -23.04 8.34
C ARG A 247 7.29 -24.12 7.91
N LEU A 248 6.98 -24.13 6.63
CA LEU A 248 6.16 -25.13 5.97
C LEU A 248 6.95 -25.77 4.81
N GLU A 249 6.90 -27.09 4.70
CA GLU A 249 7.52 -27.85 3.62
C GLU A 249 6.44 -28.56 2.80
N ILE A 250 6.44 -28.35 1.49
CA ILE A 250 5.50 -28.96 0.54
C ILE A 250 6.33 -29.81 -0.43
N PRO A 251 6.37 -31.14 -0.27
CA PRO A 251 7.17 -32.03 -1.10
C PRO A 251 6.60 -32.17 -2.52
N ASN A 252 7.41 -32.66 -3.44
CA ASN A 252 7.07 -32.87 -4.84
C ASN A 252 6.72 -31.58 -5.57
N TYR A 253 7.57 -30.57 -5.41
CA TYR A 253 7.40 -29.27 -6.07
C TYR A 253 7.25 -29.39 -7.58
N SER A 254 8.03 -30.23 -8.25
CA SER A 254 7.92 -30.44 -9.71
C SER A 254 6.52 -30.91 -10.12
N GLN A 255 5.88 -31.79 -9.33
CA GLN A 255 4.52 -32.23 -9.60
C GLN A 255 3.51 -31.10 -9.34
N LEU A 256 3.70 -30.34 -8.25
CA LEU A 256 2.86 -29.16 -7.93
C LEU A 256 2.92 -28.13 -9.05
N ALA A 257 4.13 -27.83 -9.56
CA ALA A 257 4.33 -26.88 -10.66
C ALA A 257 3.65 -27.32 -11.96
N MET A 258 3.67 -28.64 -12.28
CA MET A 258 2.97 -29.18 -13.46
C MET A 258 1.45 -29.07 -13.38
N GLN A 259 0.88 -28.96 -12.19
CA GLN A 259 -0.59 -28.85 -11.96
C GLN A 259 -1.09 -27.42 -12.00
N ASN A 260 -0.18 -26.45 -12.04
CA ASN A 260 -0.49 -25.04 -12.00
C ASN A 260 0.09 -24.30 -13.22
N GLU A 261 -0.49 -23.18 -13.58
CA GLU A 261 -0.02 -22.35 -14.68
C GLU A 261 0.75 -21.12 -14.17
N GLY A 262 1.80 -20.77 -14.92
CA GLY A 262 2.61 -19.59 -14.64
C GLY A 262 3.50 -19.71 -13.39
N ALA A 263 4.19 -18.65 -13.07
CA ALA A 263 5.02 -18.56 -11.87
C ALA A 263 4.19 -18.61 -10.59
N LEU A 264 4.72 -19.28 -9.55
CA LEU A 264 4.12 -19.19 -8.22
C LEU A 264 4.15 -17.75 -7.72
N ARG A 265 2.99 -17.23 -7.40
CA ARG A 265 2.83 -15.92 -6.74
C ARG A 265 2.03 -16.07 -5.45
N LEU A 266 2.50 -15.42 -4.41
CA LEU A 266 1.83 -15.28 -3.12
C LEU A 266 1.29 -13.86 -2.99
N ASN A 267 0.31 -13.70 -2.10
CA ASN A 267 -0.37 -12.42 -1.88
C ASN A 267 -0.91 -11.81 -3.18
N THR A 268 -1.52 -12.62 -4.02
CA THR A 268 -2.17 -12.14 -5.24
C THR A 268 -3.17 -11.02 -4.91
N GLU A 269 -3.30 -10.03 -5.81
CA GLU A 269 -4.03 -8.77 -5.55
C GLU A 269 -3.42 -7.90 -4.42
N ASN A 270 -2.29 -8.31 -3.83
CA ASN A 270 -1.56 -7.60 -2.78
C ASN A 270 -2.45 -7.14 -1.60
N THR A 271 -3.32 -8.02 -1.10
CA THR A 271 -4.33 -7.68 -0.09
C THR A 271 -3.91 -7.97 1.36
N ALA A 272 -2.93 -8.85 1.58
CA ALA A 272 -2.45 -9.20 2.91
C ALA A 272 -1.19 -8.40 3.32
N HIS A 273 -1.00 -8.20 4.62
CA HIS A 273 0.07 -7.33 5.16
C HIS A 273 1.38 -8.09 5.39
N TYR A 274 1.98 -8.59 4.32
CA TYR A 274 3.31 -9.22 4.31
C TYR A 274 4.00 -9.00 2.98
N ILE A 275 5.30 -9.27 2.90
CA ILE A 275 6.09 -9.25 1.67
C ILE A 275 6.66 -10.63 1.38
N THR A 276 6.97 -10.89 0.12
CA THR A 276 7.51 -12.18 -0.34
C THR A 276 8.95 -12.03 -0.82
N ASN A 277 9.83 -12.91 -0.33
CA ASN A 277 11.21 -13.04 -0.80
C ASN A 277 11.36 -14.34 -1.59
N TYR A 278 11.09 -14.31 -2.88
CA TYR A 278 11.32 -15.44 -3.77
C TYR A 278 12.82 -15.66 -3.97
N LYS A 279 13.27 -16.93 -3.95
CA LYS A 279 14.65 -17.34 -4.17
C LYS A 279 14.79 -18.22 -5.42
N GLY A 280 15.99 -18.16 -6.03
CA GLY A 280 16.39 -19.06 -7.11
C GLY A 280 15.42 -19.08 -8.29
N GLU A 281 14.98 -20.28 -8.68
CA GLU A 281 14.09 -20.48 -9.82
C GLU A 281 12.71 -19.82 -9.67
N LEU A 282 12.18 -19.70 -8.44
CA LEU A 282 10.92 -19.03 -8.19
C LEU A 282 11.01 -17.53 -8.54
N LEU A 283 12.08 -16.86 -8.15
CA LEU A 283 12.31 -15.47 -8.50
C LEU A 283 12.46 -15.29 -10.01
N ASN A 284 13.24 -16.14 -10.66
CA ASN A 284 13.46 -16.09 -12.09
C ASN A 284 12.12 -16.19 -12.86
N ALA A 285 11.28 -17.15 -12.47
CA ALA A 285 9.97 -17.35 -13.08
C ALA A 285 9.06 -16.13 -12.92
N VAL A 286 9.02 -15.50 -11.74
CA VAL A 286 8.25 -14.27 -11.50
C VAL A 286 8.77 -13.11 -12.37
N LEU A 287 10.10 -12.93 -12.43
CA LEU A 287 10.70 -11.86 -13.21
C LEU A 287 10.57 -12.07 -14.73
N GLU A 288 10.53 -13.30 -15.21
CA GLU A 288 10.28 -13.61 -16.64
C GLU A 288 8.87 -13.20 -17.06
N GLN A 289 7.89 -13.34 -16.20
CA GLN A 289 6.49 -12.99 -16.45
C GLN A 289 6.13 -11.53 -16.08
N LEU A 290 7.07 -10.74 -15.54
CA LEU A 290 6.80 -9.43 -14.95
C LEU A 290 6.01 -8.50 -15.87
N ILE A 291 6.37 -8.41 -17.15
CA ILE A 291 5.74 -7.51 -18.10
C ILE A 291 4.29 -7.90 -18.45
N GLU A 292 3.94 -9.17 -18.28
CA GLU A 292 2.62 -9.74 -18.54
C GLU A 292 1.69 -9.66 -17.31
N LEU A 293 2.23 -9.33 -16.14
CA LEU A 293 1.45 -9.21 -14.92
C LEU A 293 0.52 -7.99 -14.97
N ASP A 294 -0.57 -8.05 -14.21
CA ASP A 294 -1.43 -6.90 -13.94
C ASP A 294 -0.68 -5.82 -13.13
N THR A 295 -1.22 -4.61 -13.10
CA THR A 295 -0.61 -3.44 -12.46
C THR A 295 -0.28 -3.69 -10.98
N VAL A 296 -1.22 -4.23 -10.21
CA VAL A 296 -1.02 -4.50 -8.76
C VAL A 296 0.09 -5.52 -8.53
N SER A 297 0.13 -6.57 -9.34
CA SER A 297 1.20 -7.59 -9.27
C SER A 297 2.57 -7.03 -9.63
N LYS A 298 2.66 -6.13 -10.63
CA LYS A 298 3.91 -5.41 -10.95
C LYS A 298 4.37 -4.55 -9.79
N LEU A 299 3.44 -3.76 -9.23
CA LEU A 299 3.70 -2.92 -8.04
C LEU A 299 4.21 -3.75 -6.87
N GLN A 300 3.56 -4.87 -6.58
CA GLN A 300 3.98 -5.77 -5.51
C GLN A 300 5.44 -6.21 -5.70
N VAL A 301 5.81 -6.70 -6.88
CA VAL A 301 7.19 -7.14 -7.16
C VAL A 301 8.19 -6.00 -6.98
N ILE A 302 7.88 -4.79 -7.50
CA ILE A 302 8.76 -3.62 -7.39
C ILE A 302 8.97 -3.23 -5.92
N GLN A 303 7.88 -3.09 -5.17
CA GLN A 303 7.91 -2.65 -3.78
C GLN A 303 8.59 -3.67 -2.87
N GLU A 304 8.26 -4.97 -3.01
CA GLU A 304 8.89 -6.04 -2.24
C GLU A 304 10.40 -6.11 -2.50
N ARG A 305 10.83 -6.01 -3.76
CA ARG A 305 12.26 -6.00 -4.10
C ARG A 305 12.96 -4.77 -3.56
N ARG A 306 12.31 -3.59 -3.60
CA ARG A 306 12.85 -2.36 -2.99
C ARG A 306 13.04 -2.51 -1.48
N LEU A 307 12.02 -2.97 -0.76
CA LEU A 307 12.09 -3.19 0.69
C LEU A 307 13.19 -4.22 1.06
N LEU A 308 13.31 -5.30 0.30
CA LEU A 308 14.37 -6.30 0.50
C LEU A 308 15.78 -5.71 0.26
N ALA A 309 15.93 -4.76 -0.66
CA ALA A 309 17.19 -4.04 -0.85
C ALA A 309 17.48 -3.06 0.30
N GLU A 310 16.47 -2.32 0.76
CA GLU A 310 16.57 -1.42 1.91
C GLU A 310 16.94 -2.16 3.21
N SER A 311 16.46 -3.39 3.38
CA SER A 311 16.83 -4.23 4.53
C SER A 311 18.22 -4.87 4.44
N GLY A 312 18.86 -4.84 3.26
CA GLY A 312 20.11 -5.54 2.99
C GLY A 312 19.97 -7.04 2.71
N GLU A 313 18.76 -7.57 2.61
CA GLU A 313 18.49 -8.95 2.20
C GLU A 313 18.93 -9.24 0.76
N ILE A 314 18.93 -8.21 -0.09
CA ILE A 314 19.44 -8.22 -1.45
C ILE A 314 20.24 -6.95 -1.74
N SER A 315 21.04 -6.96 -2.80
CA SER A 315 21.75 -5.76 -3.23
C SER A 315 20.84 -4.78 -3.97
N TYR A 316 20.99 -3.48 -3.76
CA TYR A 316 20.32 -2.45 -4.57
C TYR A 316 20.64 -2.59 -6.08
N ALA A 317 21.81 -3.12 -6.45
CA ALA A 317 22.14 -3.38 -7.85
C ALA A 317 21.18 -4.37 -8.53
N GLU A 318 20.49 -5.22 -7.77
CA GLU A 318 19.49 -6.15 -8.30
C GLU A 318 18.19 -5.46 -8.76
N LEU A 319 17.99 -4.20 -8.39
CA LEU A 319 16.84 -3.40 -8.85
C LEU A 319 17.03 -2.87 -10.28
N VAL A 320 18.27 -2.70 -10.73
CA VAL A 320 18.55 -2.14 -12.08
C VAL A 320 18.00 -3.01 -13.21
N PRO A 321 18.22 -4.35 -13.23
CA PRO A 321 17.60 -5.23 -14.23
C PRO A 321 16.07 -5.24 -14.16
N LEU A 322 15.48 -5.08 -12.97
CA LEU A 322 14.03 -4.96 -12.78
C LEU A 322 13.49 -3.72 -13.50
N LEU A 323 14.10 -2.54 -13.24
CA LEU A 323 13.72 -1.30 -13.91
C LEU A 323 13.80 -1.42 -15.43
N THR A 324 14.87 -2.01 -15.95
CA THR A 324 15.07 -2.16 -17.41
C THR A 324 13.92 -2.92 -18.10
N LYS A 325 13.31 -3.89 -17.41
CA LYS A 325 12.14 -4.62 -17.93
C LYS A 325 10.87 -3.77 -18.02
N LEU A 326 10.80 -2.68 -17.28
CA LEU A 326 9.63 -1.79 -17.17
C LEU A 326 9.72 -0.54 -18.07
N ALA A 327 10.69 -0.49 -18.99
CA ALA A 327 10.91 0.68 -19.86
C ALA A 327 9.71 1.05 -20.74
N ASP A 328 8.83 0.09 -21.04
CA ASP A 328 7.64 0.30 -21.88
C ASP A 328 6.33 0.47 -21.07
N GLU A 329 6.44 0.60 -19.76
CA GLU A 329 5.27 0.69 -18.89
C GLU A 329 4.57 2.04 -19.00
N THR A 330 3.24 2.04 -19.04
CA THR A 330 2.42 3.24 -19.23
C THR A 330 1.45 3.52 -18.08
N SER A 331 1.39 2.65 -17.08
CA SER A 331 0.56 2.86 -15.89
C SER A 331 1.18 3.93 -14.99
N TYR A 332 0.36 4.86 -14.51
CA TYR A 332 0.75 5.86 -13.51
C TYR A 332 1.30 5.21 -12.24
N LEU A 333 0.61 4.18 -11.74
CA LEU A 333 0.98 3.51 -10.50
C LEU A 333 2.36 2.85 -10.58
N VAL A 334 2.67 2.22 -11.72
CA VAL A 334 4.00 1.63 -11.95
C VAL A 334 5.07 2.73 -12.14
N ALA A 335 4.74 3.81 -12.81
CA ALA A 335 5.65 4.96 -12.96
C ALA A 335 6.01 5.59 -11.61
N GLU A 336 5.04 5.70 -10.70
CA GLU A 336 5.24 6.15 -9.32
C GLU A 336 6.18 5.21 -8.55
N ALA A 337 5.97 3.89 -8.64
CA ALA A 337 6.84 2.91 -8.01
C ALA A 337 8.28 2.93 -8.59
N ILE A 338 8.43 3.16 -9.90
CA ILE A 338 9.73 3.37 -10.54
C ILE A 338 10.43 4.61 -9.96
N SER A 339 9.71 5.72 -9.77
CA SER A 339 10.26 6.94 -9.16
C SER A 339 10.84 6.67 -7.78
N GLN A 340 10.12 5.95 -6.93
CA GLN A 340 10.59 5.58 -5.59
C GLN A 340 11.87 4.72 -5.62
N VAL A 341 12.01 3.82 -6.61
CA VAL A 341 13.24 3.03 -6.80
C VAL A 341 14.38 3.92 -7.31
N VAL A 342 14.11 4.84 -8.22
CA VAL A 342 15.10 5.79 -8.75
C VAL A 342 15.64 6.66 -7.62
N GLU A 343 14.78 7.24 -6.78
CA GLU A 343 15.18 8.03 -5.61
C GLU A 343 16.05 7.22 -4.64
N GLY A 344 15.66 5.98 -4.37
CA GLY A 344 16.42 5.08 -3.48
C GLY A 344 17.81 4.74 -4.01
N LEU A 345 17.95 4.59 -5.34
CA LEU A 345 19.25 4.32 -5.99
C LEU A 345 20.14 5.55 -6.08
N ASP A 346 19.57 6.74 -6.27
CA ASP A 346 20.32 8.00 -6.41
C ASP A 346 21.20 8.31 -5.18
N VAL A 347 20.76 7.93 -3.98
CA VAL A 347 21.49 8.11 -2.72
C VAL A 347 22.91 7.51 -2.76
N PHE A 348 23.13 6.46 -3.55
CA PHE A 348 24.42 5.78 -3.69
C PHE A 348 25.30 6.37 -4.78
N LEU A 349 24.82 7.36 -5.53
CA LEU A 349 25.53 7.92 -6.68
C LEU A 349 26.27 9.21 -6.28
N THR A 350 27.56 9.26 -6.62
CA THR A 350 28.35 10.48 -6.41
C THR A 350 28.05 11.47 -7.53
N GLU A 351 27.74 12.71 -7.18
CA GLU A 351 27.47 13.78 -8.13
C GLU A 351 28.61 13.94 -9.15
N GLY A 352 28.27 14.06 -10.43
CA GLY A 352 29.21 14.17 -11.56
C GLY A 352 29.98 12.90 -11.88
N SER A 353 29.70 11.76 -11.23
CA SER A 353 30.35 10.48 -11.54
C SER A 353 29.83 9.86 -12.86
N GLN A 354 30.65 8.98 -13.45
CA GLN A 354 30.21 8.18 -14.61
C GLN A 354 29.02 7.29 -14.27
N ALA A 355 28.95 6.76 -13.05
CA ALA A 355 27.83 5.94 -12.61
C ALA A 355 26.51 6.75 -12.59
N GLN A 356 26.54 7.98 -12.07
CA GLN A 356 25.39 8.88 -12.11
C GLN A 356 24.97 9.20 -13.55
N ALA A 357 25.90 9.51 -14.45
CA ALA A 357 25.58 9.78 -15.84
C ALA A 357 24.93 8.57 -16.52
N GLN A 358 25.41 7.37 -16.27
CA GLN A 358 24.81 6.12 -16.79
C GLN A 358 23.41 5.87 -16.20
N PHE A 359 23.23 6.15 -14.92
CA PHE A 359 21.94 5.99 -14.28
C PHE A 359 20.90 6.99 -14.79
N LYS A 360 21.28 8.27 -14.94
CA LYS A 360 20.42 9.28 -15.59
C LYS A 360 20.03 8.88 -17.01
N ALA A 361 20.96 8.32 -17.78
CA ALA A 361 20.65 7.79 -19.12
C ALA A 361 19.65 6.62 -19.07
N LEU A 362 19.75 5.73 -18.07
CA LEU A 362 18.76 4.67 -17.85
C LEU A 362 17.39 5.28 -17.53
N VAL A 363 17.30 6.22 -16.60
CA VAL A 363 16.04 6.87 -16.21
C VAL A 363 15.38 7.56 -17.40
N SER A 364 16.17 8.30 -18.19
CA SER A 364 15.67 8.90 -19.44
C SER A 364 15.10 7.85 -20.40
N HIS A 365 15.79 6.72 -20.56
CA HIS A 365 15.32 5.61 -21.42
C HIS A 365 14.00 5.01 -20.87
N LEU A 366 13.87 4.80 -19.56
CA LEU A 366 12.65 4.27 -18.94
C LEU A 366 11.43 5.15 -19.20
N MET A 367 11.61 6.47 -19.22
CA MET A 367 10.52 7.43 -19.37
C MET A 367 10.28 7.87 -20.82
N GLN A 368 11.16 7.52 -21.76
CA GLN A 368 11.13 8.04 -23.12
C GLN A 368 9.81 7.79 -23.85
N LYS A 369 9.25 6.59 -23.73
CA LYS A 369 7.99 6.22 -24.38
C LYS A 369 6.81 7.07 -23.89
N ASN A 370 6.72 7.30 -22.56
CA ASN A 370 5.69 8.15 -22.00
C ASN A 370 5.91 9.62 -22.38
N TYR A 371 7.17 10.07 -22.39
CA TYR A 371 7.50 11.43 -22.79
C TYR A 371 7.17 11.70 -24.26
N ASP A 372 7.45 10.76 -25.16
CA ASP A 372 7.10 10.85 -26.59
C ASP A 372 5.57 10.85 -26.81
N ARG A 373 4.84 10.09 -26.00
CA ARG A 373 3.38 9.96 -26.07
C ARG A 373 2.66 11.19 -25.55
N LEU A 374 3.07 11.68 -24.38
CA LEU A 374 2.32 12.70 -23.63
C LEU A 374 2.89 14.12 -23.82
N GLY A 375 4.19 14.21 -24.11
CA GLY A 375 4.86 15.50 -24.21
C GLY A 375 4.99 16.23 -22.88
N PHE A 376 5.31 17.53 -22.96
CA PHE A 376 5.48 18.40 -21.79
C PHE A 376 4.20 19.15 -21.43
N GLU A 377 3.42 19.57 -22.43
CA GLU A 377 2.20 20.36 -22.26
C GLU A 377 0.95 19.46 -22.20
N PRO A 378 -0.10 19.85 -21.45
CA PRO A 378 -1.38 19.16 -21.46
C PRO A 378 -1.96 19.01 -22.88
N GLN A 379 -2.57 17.86 -23.15
CA GLN A 379 -3.20 17.58 -24.43
C GLN A 379 -4.72 17.72 -24.31
N ALA A 380 -5.38 18.09 -25.42
CA ALA A 380 -6.83 18.09 -25.45
C ALA A 380 -7.36 16.65 -25.30
N ASP A 381 -8.42 16.49 -24.51
CA ASP A 381 -9.07 15.20 -24.24
C ASP A 381 -8.17 14.16 -23.52
N GLU A 382 -7.16 14.62 -22.78
CA GLU A 382 -6.29 13.79 -21.98
C GLU A 382 -7.07 13.16 -20.80
N SER A 383 -6.79 11.89 -20.50
CA SER A 383 -7.36 11.24 -19.32
C SER A 383 -6.69 11.71 -18.03
N ASP A 384 -7.38 11.58 -16.90
CA ASP A 384 -6.84 11.87 -15.59
C ASP A 384 -5.57 11.05 -15.30
N GLU A 385 -5.52 9.78 -15.73
CA GLU A 385 -4.34 8.93 -15.61
C GLU A 385 -3.17 9.47 -16.45
N ASP A 386 -3.40 9.88 -17.69
CA ASP A 386 -2.36 10.44 -18.55
C ASP A 386 -1.78 11.74 -18.00
N GLU A 387 -2.61 12.60 -17.37
CA GLU A 387 -2.12 13.79 -16.66
C GLU A 387 -1.14 13.41 -15.56
N MET A 388 -1.46 12.43 -14.73
CA MET A 388 -0.59 11.96 -13.64
C MET A 388 0.69 11.31 -14.18
N VAL A 389 0.60 10.47 -15.22
CA VAL A 389 1.77 9.87 -15.89
C VAL A 389 2.68 10.95 -16.46
N ARG A 390 2.12 11.99 -17.11
CA ARG A 390 2.91 13.10 -17.66
C ARG A 390 3.68 13.84 -16.58
N GLN A 391 3.03 14.19 -15.45
CA GLN A 391 3.68 14.89 -14.34
C GLN A 391 4.86 14.09 -13.78
N ASN A 392 4.67 12.80 -13.55
CA ASN A 392 5.71 11.90 -13.08
C ASN A 392 6.85 11.75 -14.11
N THR A 393 6.50 11.56 -15.40
CA THR A 393 7.45 11.45 -16.50
C THR A 393 8.32 12.70 -16.64
N ILE A 394 7.71 13.91 -16.60
CA ILE A 394 8.47 15.17 -16.66
C ILE A 394 9.45 15.28 -15.51
N SER A 395 9.03 14.94 -14.28
CA SER A 395 9.90 14.97 -13.10
C SER A 395 11.13 14.10 -13.29
N LEU A 396 10.97 12.86 -13.76
CA LEU A 396 12.07 11.93 -14.00
C LEU A 396 12.93 12.33 -15.19
N MET A 397 12.36 12.91 -16.25
CA MET A 397 13.12 13.43 -17.40
C MET A 397 13.97 14.65 -17.02
N LEU A 398 13.47 15.52 -16.14
CA LEU A 398 14.25 16.63 -15.56
C LEU A 398 15.37 16.12 -14.68
N TYR A 399 15.11 15.14 -13.81
CA TYR A 399 16.13 14.46 -13.02
C TYR A 399 17.24 13.87 -13.91
N ALA A 400 16.85 13.28 -15.03
CA ALA A 400 17.75 12.66 -16.01
C ALA A 400 18.52 13.67 -16.90
N ASP A 401 18.38 14.98 -16.67
CA ASP A 401 18.96 16.05 -17.50
C ASP A 401 18.56 15.92 -19.00
N ASN A 402 17.35 15.47 -19.29
CA ASN A 402 16.87 15.40 -20.67
C ASN A 402 16.82 16.81 -21.29
N GLU A 403 17.54 17.04 -22.37
CA GLU A 403 17.73 18.37 -22.96
C GLU A 403 16.42 19.06 -23.37
N ASP A 404 15.47 18.30 -23.93
CA ASP A 404 14.16 18.85 -24.34
C ASP A 404 13.31 19.23 -23.12
N ALA A 405 13.25 18.38 -22.10
CA ALA A 405 12.50 18.64 -20.87
C ALA A 405 13.06 19.84 -20.13
N VAL A 406 14.40 19.93 -19.97
CA VAL A 406 15.07 21.06 -19.33
C VAL A 406 14.81 22.37 -20.07
N THR A 407 14.95 22.37 -21.39
CA THR A 407 14.73 23.56 -22.22
C THR A 407 13.30 24.08 -22.11
N LYS A 408 12.31 23.18 -22.09
CA LYS A 408 10.90 23.54 -21.92
C LYS A 408 10.62 24.10 -20.52
N ALA A 409 11.15 23.44 -19.47
CA ALA A 409 11.01 23.92 -18.10
C ALA A 409 11.62 25.32 -17.92
N GLU A 410 12.83 25.58 -18.45
CA GLU A 410 13.47 26.89 -18.44
C GLU A 410 12.62 27.94 -19.17
N THR A 411 12.06 27.59 -20.32
CA THR A 411 11.19 28.47 -21.10
C THR A 411 9.97 28.91 -20.28
N ILE A 412 9.28 27.96 -19.65
CA ILE A 412 8.12 28.22 -18.79
C ILE A 412 8.54 29.06 -17.60
N PHE A 413 9.62 28.71 -16.90
CA PHE A 413 10.12 29.48 -15.78
C PHE A 413 10.37 30.95 -16.16
N HIS A 414 11.00 31.20 -17.32
CA HIS A 414 11.25 32.56 -17.80
C HIS A 414 9.98 33.34 -18.19
N GLN A 415 8.91 32.67 -18.62
CA GLN A 415 7.63 33.30 -18.88
C GLN A 415 6.89 33.76 -17.62
N TYR A 416 7.03 33.01 -16.52
CA TYR A 416 6.23 33.24 -15.31
C TYR A 416 7.01 33.85 -14.12
N LYS A 417 8.37 33.90 -14.17
CA LYS A 417 9.19 34.41 -13.05
C LYS A 417 8.94 35.89 -12.70
N ASP A 418 8.38 36.65 -13.62
CA ASP A 418 8.14 38.09 -13.46
C ASP A 418 6.64 38.39 -13.19
N ASN A 419 5.79 37.36 -13.05
CA ASN A 419 4.39 37.44 -12.67
C ASN A 419 4.21 36.98 -11.20
#